data_f292ab0a344265cd65fafb3956be5365
#
_entry.id   f292ab0a344265cd65fafb3956be5365
#
_cell.length_a   1.000
_cell.length_b   1.000
_cell.length_c   1.000
_cell.angle_alpha   90.00
_cell.angle_beta   90.00
_cell.angle_gamma   90.00
#
_symmetry.space_group_name_H-M   'P 1'
#
loop_
_entity.id
_entity.type
_entity.pdbx_description
1 polymer ?
#
loop_
_entity_poly.entity_id
_entity_poly.type
_entity_poly.pdbx_seq_one_letter_code
_entity_poly.pdbx_strand_id
1 'polypeptide(L)'
;STPTPEPPILSGLVGSEMCIRDRKKVISSTFSSGGYGFADAKEFCSTYEKLQDMEGECYISHVVFEMMLNGSTFYGTKTSDFKDWGTLDAWNKYKSQYKCLFVDIDGTLVTNSSIHFPPYVGSGEPLTENIEYLANLHQSGKVKIILTTSRPNRLRQITLAELQAKGIPYDELIMGLPHCQRVLVNDFAKSNPYPSATAINMPRNQDILKEFLS
;
A
#
# COMPACT_ATOMS: atom_id res chain seq x y z
N SER A 1 8.42 42.78 13.52
CA SER A 1 8.24 41.91 14.71
C SER A 1 8.11 40.48 14.26
N THR A 2 9.14 39.69 14.48
CA THR A 2 9.16 38.24 14.28
C THR A 2 8.27 37.61 15.35
N PRO A 3 7.38 36.64 15.00
CA PRO A 3 6.60 35.93 16.00
C PRO A 3 7.54 35.08 16.84
N THR A 4 7.43 35.22 18.17
CA THR A 4 8.05 34.32 19.13
C THR A 4 7.53 32.91 18.93
N PRO A 5 8.40 31.89 18.86
CA PRO A 5 7.94 30.50 18.75
C PRO A 5 7.18 30.12 20.02
N GLU A 6 6.00 29.54 19.87
CA GLU A 6 5.27 28.94 20.98
C GLU A 6 6.13 27.89 21.69
N PRO A 7 6.06 27.81 23.03
CA PRO A 7 6.81 26.80 23.76
C PRO A 7 6.38 25.40 23.35
N PRO A 8 7.31 24.45 23.20
CA PRO A 8 6.99 23.10 22.76
C PRO A 8 6.06 22.40 23.74
N ILE A 9 5.06 21.74 23.21
CA ILE A 9 4.12 20.88 23.96
C ILE A 9 4.90 19.63 24.39
N LEU A 10 5.71 19.76 25.43
CA LEU A 10 6.62 18.71 25.90
C LEU A 10 5.98 17.73 26.89
N SER A 11 4.83 18.08 27.46
CA SER A 11 4.17 17.26 28.49
C SER A 11 3.42 16.02 27.94
N GLY A 12 3.25 15.92 26.60
CA GLY A 12 2.50 14.84 25.97
C GLY A 12 3.31 13.62 25.52
N LEU A 13 4.61 13.77 25.26
CA LEU A 13 5.44 12.72 24.65
C LEU A 13 5.98 11.70 25.66
N VAL A 14 6.43 12.14 26.81
CA VAL A 14 7.08 11.26 27.80
C VAL A 14 6.06 10.52 28.68
N GLY A 15 4.87 11.08 28.88
CA GLY A 15 3.83 10.47 29.69
C GLY A 15 2.96 9.44 28.93
N SER A 16 2.87 9.52 27.60
CA SER A 16 1.91 8.75 26.82
C SER A 16 2.33 7.30 26.58
N GLU A 17 3.61 7.01 26.31
CA GLU A 17 4.06 5.63 26.09
C GLU A 17 4.01 4.79 27.37
N MET A 18 4.44 5.33 28.49
CA MET A 18 4.34 4.64 29.80
C MET A 18 2.90 4.41 30.25
N CYS A 19 1.98 5.33 29.93
CA CYS A 19 0.59 5.22 30.35
C CYS A 19 -0.28 4.34 29.44
N ILE A 20 0.03 4.22 28.15
CA ILE A 20 -0.74 3.40 27.21
C ILE A 20 -0.47 1.91 27.44
N ARG A 21 0.76 1.51 27.75
CA ARG A 21 1.10 0.09 27.95
C ARG A 21 0.74 -0.44 29.34
N ASP A 22 1.00 0.33 30.38
CA ASP A 22 0.87 -0.18 31.76
C ASP A 22 -0.50 0.04 32.38
N ARG A 23 -1.27 1.07 31.99
CA ARG A 23 -2.53 1.44 32.68
C ARG A 23 -3.77 1.38 31.82
N LYS A 24 -3.70 1.06 30.52
CA LYS A 24 -4.85 1.08 29.57
C LYS A 24 -5.67 2.38 29.63
N LYS A 25 -5.08 3.49 30.10
CA LYS A 25 -5.75 4.77 30.26
C LYS A 25 -5.24 5.74 29.20
N VAL A 26 -6.13 6.15 28.29
CA VAL A 26 -5.85 7.19 27.31
C VAL A 26 -5.75 8.54 28.01
N ILE A 27 -4.56 9.14 28.07
CA ILE A 27 -4.30 10.44 28.68
C ILE A 27 -4.01 11.55 27.66
N SER A 28 -3.83 11.18 26.39
CA SER A 28 -3.58 12.13 25.30
C SER A 28 -4.21 11.60 24.01
N SER A 29 -4.63 12.52 23.13
CA SER A 29 -5.02 12.22 21.75
C SER A 29 -3.82 12.10 20.81
N THR A 30 -2.60 12.33 21.31
CA THR A 30 -1.35 12.26 20.55
C THR A 30 -0.52 11.11 21.13
N PHE A 31 0.04 10.27 20.24
CA PHE A 31 0.94 9.18 20.62
C PHE A 31 2.26 9.27 19.83
N SER A 32 3.31 8.65 20.35
CA SER A 32 4.58 8.53 19.64
C SER A 32 4.49 7.45 18.56
N SER A 33 4.92 7.79 17.34
CA SER A 33 5.04 6.83 16.24
C SER A 33 6.23 5.87 16.38
N GLY A 34 7.04 6.03 17.45
CA GLY A 34 8.23 5.21 17.69
C GLY A 34 9.47 5.66 16.89
N GLY A 35 9.39 6.77 16.19
CA GLY A 35 10.54 7.37 15.50
C GLY A 35 11.23 8.40 16.39
N TYR A 36 12.52 8.18 16.67
CA TYR A 36 13.34 9.09 17.48
C TYR A 36 14.63 9.45 16.73
N GLY A 37 15.00 10.73 16.76
CA GLY A 37 16.27 11.22 16.21
C GLY A 37 17.08 11.91 17.31
N PHE A 38 18.36 11.59 17.40
CA PHE A 38 19.30 12.17 18.36
C PHE A 38 20.42 12.88 17.61
N ALA A 39 20.74 14.10 18.02
CA ALA A 39 21.81 14.89 17.42
C ALA A 39 23.20 14.34 17.80
N ASP A 40 23.35 13.79 19.00
CA ASP A 40 24.59 13.18 19.50
C ASP A 40 24.35 11.77 20.02
N ALA A 41 24.89 10.79 19.25
CA ALA A 41 24.81 9.38 19.62
C ALA A 41 25.59 9.05 20.90
N LYS A 42 26.65 9.79 21.23
CA LYS A 42 27.43 9.55 22.44
C LYS A 42 26.67 9.96 23.71
N GLU A 43 25.97 11.09 23.63
CA GLU A 43 25.08 11.53 24.70
C GLU A 43 23.97 10.52 24.96
N PHE A 44 23.33 10.04 23.88
CA PHE A 44 22.32 8.98 23.97
C PHE A 44 22.88 7.73 24.65
N CYS A 45 24.00 7.16 24.13
CA CYS A 45 24.60 5.95 24.67
C CYS A 45 24.97 6.11 26.15
N SER A 46 25.64 7.22 26.54
CA SER A 46 26.04 7.44 27.92
C SER A 46 24.83 7.58 28.85
N THR A 47 23.75 8.17 28.40
CA THR A 47 22.50 8.28 29.16
C THR A 47 21.80 6.91 29.28
N TYR A 48 21.76 6.14 28.22
CA TYR A 48 21.21 4.79 28.22
C TYR A 48 21.99 3.89 29.21
N GLU A 49 23.31 3.91 29.16
CA GLU A 49 24.17 3.13 30.06
C GLU A 49 23.91 3.43 31.56
N LYS A 50 23.61 4.67 31.91
CA LYS A 50 23.22 5.05 33.28
C LYS A 50 21.88 4.50 33.72
N LEU A 51 20.99 4.22 32.75
CA LEU A 51 19.63 3.74 33.02
C LEU A 51 19.49 2.21 32.93
N GLN A 52 20.56 1.49 32.56
CA GLN A 52 20.52 0.02 32.42
C GLN A 52 20.19 -0.72 33.73
N ASP A 53 20.57 -0.15 34.87
CA ASP A 53 20.34 -0.75 36.19
C ASP A 53 18.97 -0.40 36.80
N MET A 54 18.08 0.24 36.02
CA MET A 54 16.72 0.50 36.49
C MET A 54 15.91 -0.81 36.60
N GLU A 55 15.11 -0.90 37.67
CA GLU A 55 14.13 -1.99 37.79
C GLU A 55 13.11 -1.92 36.65
N GLY A 56 13.03 -2.97 35.82
CA GLY A 56 12.12 -3.10 34.70
C GLY A 56 12.76 -2.85 33.33
N GLU A 57 11.92 -2.72 32.29
CA GLU A 57 12.38 -2.45 30.93
C GLU A 57 12.78 -0.98 30.76
N CYS A 58 13.96 -0.73 30.22
CA CYS A 58 14.40 0.61 29.84
C CYS A 58 13.87 0.95 28.43
N TYR A 59 12.92 1.87 28.34
CA TYR A 59 12.38 2.39 27.08
C TYR A 59 13.14 3.63 26.63
N ILE A 60 13.13 3.90 25.31
CA ILE A 60 13.74 5.13 24.75
C ILE A 60 13.16 6.39 25.38
N SER A 61 11.88 6.37 25.78
CA SER A 61 11.25 7.48 26.50
C SER A 61 11.92 7.81 27.83
N HIS A 62 12.48 6.84 28.54
CA HIS A 62 13.25 7.08 29.77
C HIS A 62 14.57 7.80 29.45
N VAL A 63 15.25 7.39 28.36
CA VAL A 63 16.48 8.06 27.91
C VAL A 63 16.22 9.51 27.51
N VAL A 64 15.16 9.73 26.70
CA VAL A 64 14.73 11.08 26.31
C VAL A 64 14.41 11.93 27.51
N PHE A 65 13.68 11.39 28.50
CA PHE A 65 13.35 12.11 29.73
C PHE A 65 14.61 12.50 30.54
N GLU A 66 15.54 11.57 30.71
CA GLU A 66 16.80 11.83 31.42
C GLU A 66 17.67 12.88 30.69
N MET A 67 17.76 12.78 29.36
CA MET A 67 18.47 13.79 28.56
C MET A 67 17.81 15.17 28.70
N MET A 68 16.48 15.25 28.76
CA MET A 68 15.77 16.50 29.00
C MET A 68 16.06 17.07 30.38
N LEU A 69 16.12 16.25 31.42
CA LEU A 69 16.52 16.67 32.77
C LEU A 69 17.96 17.22 32.79
N ASN A 70 18.81 16.72 31.91
CA ASN A 70 20.20 17.19 31.75
C ASN A 70 20.32 18.38 30.77
N GLY A 71 19.21 18.96 30.32
CA GLY A 71 19.19 20.20 29.54
C GLY A 71 19.08 20.01 28.02
N SER A 72 18.98 18.77 27.50
CA SER A 72 18.77 18.54 26.08
C SER A 72 17.34 18.91 25.67
N THR A 73 17.18 19.51 24.49
CA THR A 73 15.87 19.93 23.96
C THR A 73 15.40 18.97 22.88
N PHE A 74 14.16 18.50 22.97
CA PHE A 74 13.51 17.65 22.00
C PHE A 74 12.31 18.34 21.35
N TYR A 75 12.09 18.09 20.08
CA TYR A 75 10.96 18.63 19.31
C TYR A 75 10.08 17.50 18.80
N GLY A 76 8.78 17.64 19.00
CA GLY A 76 7.78 16.72 18.43
C GLY A 76 7.45 17.10 16.99
N THR A 77 7.63 16.16 16.07
CA THR A 77 7.22 16.32 14.66
C THR A 77 5.95 15.53 14.41
N LYS A 78 4.91 16.20 13.90
CA LYS A 78 3.68 15.51 13.49
C LYS A 78 3.89 14.82 12.17
N THR A 79 3.45 13.56 12.07
CA THR A 79 3.35 12.81 10.82
C THR A 79 1.90 12.56 10.47
N SER A 80 1.55 12.68 9.19
CA SER A 80 0.19 12.43 8.67
C SER A 80 0.02 11.04 8.06
N ASP A 81 1.10 10.33 7.76
CA ASP A 81 1.08 9.02 7.07
C ASP A 81 1.69 7.92 7.94
N PHE A 82 1.26 7.87 9.19
CA PHE A 82 1.68 6.81 10.11
C PHE A 82 0.85 5.54 9.86
N LYS A 83 1.54 4.38 9.75
CA LYS A 83 0.94 3.05 9.65
C LYS A 83 1.49 2.17 10.75
N ASP A 84 0.61 1.72 11.62
CA ASP A 84 0.96 0.76 12.67
C ASP A 84 0.96 -0.67 12.12
N TRP A 85 2.12 -1.32 12.16
CA TRP A 85 2.31 -2.73 11.80
C TRP A 85 2.69 -3.58 13.02
N GLY A 86 2.42 -3.09 14.23
CA GLY A 86 2.77 -3.76 15.48
C GLY A 86 2.03 -5.07 15.73
N THR A 87 1.04 -5.42 14.92
CA THR A 87 0.34 -6.71 14.99
C THR A 87 0.43 -7.48 13.68
N LEU A 88 0.37 -8.82 13.78
CA LEU A 88 0.35 -9.70 12.60
C LEU A 88 -0.86 -9.39 11.69
N ASP A 89 -2.00 -9.08 12.29
CA ASP A 89 -3.22 -8.72 11.55
C ASP A 89 -3.05 -7.42 10.76
N ALA A 90 -2.48 -6.38 11.39
CA ALA A 90 -2.18 -5.12 10.72
C ALA A 90 -1.20 -5.31 9.55
N TRP A 91 -0.15 -6.11 9.76
CA TRP A 91 0.80 -6.49 8.73
C TRP A 91 0.16 -7.29 7.58
N ASN A 92 -0.67 -8.28 7.89
CA ASN A 92 -1.38 -9.08 6.89
C ASN A 92 -2.37 -8.21 6.08
N LYS A 93 -3.09 -7.31 6.74
CA LYS A 93 -3.97 -6.34 6.09
C LYS A 93 -3.18 -5.41 5.16
N TYR A 94 -1.98 -4.99 5.56
CA TYR A 94 -1.10 -4.20 4.68
C TYR A 94 -0.65 -5.00 3.46
N LYS A 95 -0.16 -6.23 3.65
CA LYS A 95 0.26 -7.11 2.55
C LYS A 95 -0.86 -7.41 1.56
N SER A 96 -2.10 -7.60 2.04
CA SER A 96 -3.25 -7.92 1.19
C SER A 96 -3.63 -6.80 0.20
N GLN A 97 -3.11 -5.57 0.41
CA GLN A 97 -3.29 -4.46 -0.52
C GLN A 97 -2.43 -4.59 -1.78
N TYR A 98 -1.36 -5.39 -1.73
CA TYR A 98 -0.49 -5.64 -2.89
C TYR A 98 -1.07 -6.79 -3.71
N LYS A 99 -1.37 -6.52 -4.98
CA LYS A 99 -1.98 -7.48 -5.90
C LYS A 99 -1.23 -7.49 -7.24
N CYS A 100 -1.14 -8.65 -7.85
CA CYS A 100 -0.76 -8.80 -9.25
C CYS A 100 -2.01 -9.23 -10.02
N LEU A 101 -2.53 -8.33 -10.87
CA LEU A 101 -3.74 -8.55 -11.63
C LEU A 101 -3.39 -9.04 -13.03
N PHE A 102 -3.93 -10.19 -13.41
CA PHE A 102 -3.95 -10.67 -14.80
C PHE A 102 -5.31 -10.30 -15.38
N VAL A 103 -5.34 -9.32 -16.27
CA VAL A 103 -6.59 -8.72 -16.77
C VAL A 103 -6.74 -8.98 -18.27
N ASP A 104 -7.88 -9.52 -18.67
CA ASP A 104 -8.23 -9.68 -20.08
C ASP A 104 -8.62 -8.33 -20.70
N ILE A 105 -8.45 -8.19 -22.00
CA ILE A 105 -8.71 -6.93 -22.73
C ILE A 105 -10.13 -6.94 -23.31
N ASP A 106 -10.42 -7.92 -24.18
CA ASP A 106 -11.64 -7.95 -25.00
C ASP A 106 -12.86 -8.45 -24.21
N GLY A 107 -13.82 -7.59 -23.98
CA GLY A 107 -14.99 -7.86 -23.14
C GLY A 107 -14.80 -7.54 -21.67
N THR A 108 -13.59 -7.06 -21.26
CA THR A 108 -13.25 -6.70 -19.89
C THR A 108 -12.85 -5.22 -19.75
N LEU A 109 -12.03 -4.70 -20.65
CA LEU A 109 -11.59 -3.28 -20.66
C LEU A 109 -12.11 -2.53 -21.88
N VAL A 110 -12.32 -3.26 -22.96
CA VAL A 110 -12.99 -2.76 -24.15
C VAL A 110 -14.10 -3.75 -24.53
N THR A 111 -15.10 -3.29 -25.25
CA THR A 111 -16.13 -4.19 -25.79
C THR A 111 -15.47 -5.27 -26.65
N ASN A 112 -16.01 -6.48 -26.58
CA ASN A 112 -15.45 -7.62 -27.30
C ASN A 112 -15.27 -7.31 -28.77
N SER A 113 -14.07 -7.49 -29.27
CA SER A 113 -13.70 -7.28 -30.67
C SER A 113 -13.24 -8.57 -31.36
N SER A 114 -13.22 -8.56 -32.67
CA SER A 114 -12.87 -9.72 -33.47
C SER A 114 -11.86 -9.35 -34.58
N ILE A 115 -11.10 -10.35 -35.03
CA ILE A 115 -10.25 -10.22 -36.24
C ILE A 115 -11.08 -10.31 -37.53
N HIS A 116 -12.21 -10.99 -37.46
CA HIS A 116 -12.97 -11.38 -38.62
C HIS A 116 -14.29 -10.60 -38.80
N PHE A 117 -14.85 -10.09 -37.71
CA PHE A 117 -16.16 -9.42 -37.69
C PHE A 117 -16.12 -8.13 -36.87
N PRO A 118 -16.91 -7.10 -37.24
CA PRO A 118 -17.04 -5.90 -36.43
C PRO A 118 -17.61 -6.18 -35.02
N PRO A 119 -17.19 -5.41 -33.99
CA PRO A 119 -16.11 -4.44 -34.04
C PRO A 119 -14.75 -5.13 -34.20
N TYR A 120 -13.90 -4.54 -35.05
CA TYR A 120 -12.56 -5.07 -35.26
C TYR A 120 -11.62 -4.74 -34.11
N VAL A 121 -10.56 -5.54 -33.94
CA VAL A 121 -9.49 -5.26 -32.96
C VAL A 121 -8.95 -3.85 -33.17
N GLY A 122 -8.90 -3.07 -32.09
CA GLY A 122 -8.50 -1.66 -32.10
C GLY A 122 -9.67 -0.67 -32.18
N SER A 123 -10.91 -1.14 -32.43
CA SER A 123 -12.11 -0.30 -32.49
C SER A 123 -13.17 -0.61 -31.43
N GLY A 124 -12.85 -1.41 -30.41
CA GLY A 124 -13.76 -1.68 -29.30
C GLY A 124 -14.05 -0.40 -28.49
N GLU A 125 -15.28 -0.24 -28.01
CA GLU A 125 -15.63 0.86 -27.12
C GLU A 125 -15.02 0.63 -25.72
N PRO A 126 -14.51 1.68 -25.05
CA PRO A 126 -13.93 1.54 -23.73
C PRO A 126 -15.00 1.21 -22.67
N LEU A 127 -14.68 0.31 -21.76
CA LEU A 127 -15.43 0.10 -20.52
C LEU A 127 -14.83 1.03 -19.47
N THR A 128 -15.38 2.22 -19.40
CA THR A 128 -14.74 3.39 -18.76
C THR A 128 -14.58 3.21 -17.27
N GLU A 129 -15.60 2.68 -16.56
CA GLU A 129 -15.53 2.48 -15.10
C GLU A 129 -14.47 1.43 -14.74
N ASN A 130 -14.34 0.35 -15.54
CA ASN A 130 -13.29 -0.65 -15.34
C ASN A 130 -11.90 -0.06 -15.54
N ILE A 131 -11.71 0.77 -16.59
CA ILE A 131 -10.44 1.42 -16.90
C ILE A 131 -10.07 2.42 -15.79
N GLU A 132 -10.99 3.28 -15.39
CA GLU A 132 -10.76 4.26 -14.31
C GLU A 132 -10.45 3.57 -12.98
N TYR A 133 -11.15 2.49 -12.66
CA TYR A 133 -10.88 1.72 -11.46
C TYR A 133 -9.47 1.12 -11.46
N LEU A 134 -9.04 0.52 -12.59
CA LEU A 134 -7.67 0.01 -12.74
C LEU A 134 -6.63 1.13 -12.67
N ALA A 135 -6.92 2.30 -13.25
CA ALA A 135 -6.01 3.44 -13.20
C ALA A 135 -5.78 3.92 -11.75
N ASN A 136 -6.85 3.98 -10.95
CA ASN A 136 -6.77 4.32 -9.54
C ASN A 136 -5.97 3.27 -8.73
N LEU A 137 -6.18 1.98 -9.00
CA LEU A 137 -5.40 0.91 -8.37
C LEU A 137 -3.92 0.99 -8.73
N HIS A 138 -3.60 1.18 -10.00
CA HIS A 138 -2.22 1.30 -10.50
C HIS A 138 -1.51 2.52 -9.89
N GLN A 139 -2.20 3.66 -9.83
CA GLN A 139 -1.69 4.89 -9.21
C GLN A 139 -1.35 4.72 -7.72
N SER A 140 -2.00 3.81 -7.02
CA SER A 140 -1.69 3.52 -5.61
C SER A 140 -0.27 2.96 -5.39
N GLY A 141 0.38 2.48 -6.45
CA GLY A 141 1.69 1.81 -6.41
C GLY A 141 1.69 0.43 -5.77
N LYS A 142 0.49 -0.12 -5.45
CA LYS A 142 0.33 -1.41 -4.77
C LYS A 142 -0.13 -2.53 -5.69
N VAL A 143 -0.48 -2.21 -6.93
CA VAL A 143 -1.03 -3.17 -7.89
C VAL A 143 -0.18 -3.18 -9.14
N LYS A 144 0.30 -4.38 -9.50
CA LYS A 144 0.93 -4.65 -10.80
C LYS A 144 -0.15 -5.18 -11.74
N ILE A 145 -0.24 -4.61 -12.94
CA ILE A 145 -1.23 -5.00 -13.95
C ILE A 145 -0.55 -5.68 -15.13
N ILE A 146 -0.91 -6.92 -15.36
CA ILE A 146 -0.47 -7.71 -16.51
C ILE A 146 -1.68 -7.92 -17.42
N LEU A 147 -1.70 -7.26 -18.57
CA LEU A 147 -2.74 -7.47 -19.55
C LEU A 147 -2.50 -8.78 -20.29
N THR A 148 -3.56 -9.56 -20.46
CA THR A 148 -3.52 -10.85 -21.16
C THR A 148 -4.57 -10.88 -22.27
N THR A 149 -4.22 -11.35 -23.46
CA THR A 149 -5.19 -11.42 -24.55
C THR A 149 -4.92 -12.55 -25.54
N SER A 150 -5.97 -13.03 -26.17
CA SER A 150 -5.89 -13.97 -27.29
C SER A 150 -5.59 -13.29 -28.63
N ARG A 151 -5.52 -11.96 -28.67
CA ARG A 151 -5.12 -11.23 -29.87
C ARG A 151 -3.74 -11.71 -30.34
N PRO A 152 -3.57 -12.08 -31.62
CA PRO A 152 -2.29 -12.58 -32.10
C PRO A 152 -1.20 -11.50 -32.10
N ASN A 153 0.05 -11.92 -31.93
CA ASN A 153 1.21 -11.01 -31.83
C ASN A 153 1.36 -10.07 -33.04
N ARG A 154 0.89 -10.45 -34.23
CA ARG A 154 0.90 -9.56 -35.42
C ARG A 154 0.07 -8.29 -35.24
N LEU A 155 -0.88 -8.28 -34.31
CA LEU A 155 -1.72 -7.13 -33.98
C LEU A 155 -1.19 -6.28 -32.83
N ARG A 156 0.08 -6.50 -32.41
CA ARG A 156 0.65 -5.82 -31.25
C ARG A 156 0.62 -4.29 -31.38
N GLN A 157 0.95 -3.76 -32.55
CA GLN A 157 0.98 -2.31 -32.77
C GLN A 157 -0.41 -1.69 -32.65
N ILE A 158 -1.42 -2.31 -33.22
CA ILE A 158 -2.83 -1.86 -33.14
C ILE A 158 -3.30 -1.93 -31.68
N THR A 159 -2.95 -3.01 -30.97
CA THR A 159 -3.33 -3.18 -29.56
C THR A 159 -2.67 -2.12 -28.68
N LEU A 160 -1.37 -1.86 -28.84
CA LEU A 160 -0.68 -0.82 -28.08
C LEU A 160 -1.26 0.58 -28.34
N ALA A 161 -1.57 0.89 -29.59
CA ALA A 161 -2.21 2.16 -29.96
C ALA A 161 -3.59 2.31 -29.31
N GLU A 162 -4.39 1.22 -29.28
CA GLU A 162 -5.69 1.21 -28.60
C GLU A 162 -5.57 1.41 -27.09
N LEU A 163 -4.65 0.69 -26.42
CA LEU A 163 -4.42 0.82 -24.98
C LEU A 163 -4.01 2.26 -24.63
N GLN A 164 -3.10 2.84 -25.41
CA GLN A 164 -2.65 4.22 -25.22
C GLN A 164 -3.78 5.23 -25.43
N ALA A 165 -4.54 5.09 -26.52
CA ALA A 165 -5.64 6.01 -26.84
C ALA A 165 -6.75 6.01 -25.80
N LYS A 166 -6.98 4.86 -25.14
CA LYS A 166 -8.00 4.71 -24.09
C LYS A 166 -7.47 4.89 -22.68
N GLY A 167 -6.19 5.19 -22.50
CA GLY A 167 -5.57 5.42 -21.19
C GLY A 167 -5.57 4.18 -20.29
N ILE A 168 -5.52 2.97 -20.87
CA ILE A 168 -5.53 1.72 -20.11
C ILE A 168 -4.16 1.50 -19.49
N PRO A 169 -4.04 1.47 -18.15
CA PRO A 169 -2.77 1.27 -17.46
C PRO A 169 -2.36 -0.20 -17.49
N TYR A 170 -1.06 -0.45 -17.62
CA TYR A 170 -0.49 -1.79 -17.48
C TYR A 170 1.03 -1.72 -17.29
N ASP A 171 1.60 -2.75 -16.68
CA ASP A 171 3.04 -2.94 -16.54
C ASP A 171 3.58 -3.92 -17.58
N GLU A 172 2.80 -4.95 -17.92
CA GLU A 172 3.16 -5.96 -18.90
C GLU A 172 1.98 -6.32 -19.80
N LEU A 173 2.29 -6.75 -21.03
CA LEU A 173 1.29 -7.19 -22.01
C LEU A 173 1.67 -8.56 -22.61
N ILE A 174 0.85 -9.58 -22.34
CA ILE A 174 0.97 -10.93 -22.85
C ILE A 174 -0.06 -11.13 -23.94
N MET A 175 0.39 -11.36 -25.17
CA MET A 175 -0.45 -11.55 -26.34
C MET A 175 -0.31 -12.96 -26.93
N GLY A 176 -1.24 -13.35 -27.80
CA GLY A 176 -1.19 -14.61 -28.53
C GLY A 176 -1.54 -15.82 -27.66
N LEU A 177 -2.22 -15.62 -26.54
CA LEU A 177 -2.70 -16.72 -25.73
C LEU A 177 -3.75 -17.53 -26.49
N PRO A 178 -3.79 -18.85 -26.32
CA PRO A 178 -4.87 -19.65 -26.88
C PRO A 178 -6.25 -19.18 -26.40
N HIS A 179 -7.25 -19.27 -27.27
CA HIS A 179 -8.63 -18.97 -26.90
C HIS A 179 -9.24 -20.20 -26.19
N CYS A 180 -8.84 -20.38 -24.94
CA CYS A 180 -9.26 -21.50 -24.09
C CYS A 180 -9.36 -21.06 -22.62
N GLN A 181 -9.78 -21.99 -21.78
CA GLN A 181 -9.78 -21.77 -20.32
C GLN A 181 -8.37 -21.42 -19.83
N ARG A 182 -8.27 -20.39 -18.98
CA ARG A 182 -7.04 -20.00 -18.29
C ARG A 182 -7.04 -20.60 -16.89
N VAL A 183 -5.95 -21.27 -16.54
CA VAL A 183 -5.76 -21.89 -15.23
C VAL A 183 -4.50 -21.30 -14.62
N LEU A 184 -4.61 -20.76 -13.40
CA LEU A 184 -3.49 -20.32 -12.59
C LEU A 184 -3.13 -21.45 -11.62
N VAL A 185 -1.85 -21.83 -11.57
CA VAL A 185 -1.34 -22.84 -10.66
C VAL A 185 -0.32 -22.18 -9.74
N ASN A 186 -0.67 -22.09 -8.47
CA ASN A 186 0.21 -21.56 -7.42
C ASN A 186 0.24 -22.54 -6.25
N ASP A 187 1.29 -22.46 -5.44
CA ASP A 187 1.33 -23.12 -4.15
C ASP A 187 0.39 -22.43 -3.15
N PHE A 188 0.02 -23.13 -2.11
CA PHE A 188 -0.75 -22.58 -1.00
C PHE A 188 -0.18 -23.07 0.34
N ALA A 189 0.31 -22.13 1.12
CA ALA A 189 0.73 -22.42 2.50
C ALA A 189 -0.40 -22.07 3.48
N LYS A 190 -0.66 -22.94 4.47
CA LYS A 190 -1.69 -22.69 5.51
C LYS A 190 -1.43 -21.42 6.33
N SER A 191 -0.19 -20.95 6.35
CA SER A 191 0.22 -19.68 6.97
C SER A 191 -0.15 -18.43 6.16
N ASN A 192 -0.57 -18.59 4.90
CA ASN A 192 -1.00 -17.45 4.09
C ASN A 192 -2.38 -16.98 4.57
N PRO A 193 -2.55 -15.68 4.83
CA PRO A 193 -3.83 -15.14 5.30
C PRO A 193 -4.90 -15.02 4.19
N TYR A 194 -4.53 -15.26 2.93
CA TYR A 194 -5.40 -15.20 1.76
C TYR A 194 -4.95 -16.25 0.72
N PRO A 195 -5.84 -16.65 -0.19
CA PRO A 195 -5.49 -17.54 -1.30
C PRO A 195 -4.38 -16.93 -2.17
N SER A 196 -3.43 -17.77 -2.62
CA SER A 196 -2.34 -17.34 -3.50
C SER A 196 -2.82 -16.90 -4.88
N ALA A 197 -3.98 -17.39 -5.33
CA ALA A 197 -4.63 -17.00 -6.57
C ALA A 197 -6.16 -16.98 -6.40
N THR A 198 -6.79 -16.04 -7.09
CA THR A 198 -8.25 -15.95 -7.20
C THR A 198 -8.62 -15.75 -8.68
N ALA A 199 -9.63 -16.43 -9.16
CA ALA A 199 -10.17 -16.24 -10.51
C ALA A 199 -11.52 -15.51 -10.44
N ILE A 200 -11.65 -14.43 -11.20
CA ILE A 200 -12.87 -13.64 -11.35
C ILE A 200 -13.37 -13.82 -12.77
N ASN A 201 -14.61 -14.28 -12.92
CA ASN A 201 -15.27 -14.42 -14.21
C ASN A 201 -16.41 -13.41 -14.30
N MET A 202 -16.14 -12.27 -14.94
CA MET A 202 -17.15 -11.23 -15.17
C MET A 202 -17.99 -11.54 -16.42
N PRO A 203 -19.26 -11.15 -16.44
CA PRO A 203 -20.02 -11.14 -17.68
C PRO A 203 -19.36 -10.24 -18.72
N ARG A 204 -19.33 -10.69 -19.97
CA ARG A 204 -18.68 -9.97 -21.08
C ARG A 204 -19.30 -8.60 -21.31
N ASN A 205 -18.47 -7.61 -21.60
CA ASN A 205 -18.85 -6.22 -21.88
C ASN A 205 -19.57 -5.52 -20.71
N GLN A 206 -19.37 -5.98 -19.48
CA GLN A 206 -19.89 -5.33 -18.28
C GLN A 206 -18.85 -4.43 -17.62
N ASP A 207 -19.27 -3.25 -17.18
CA ASP A 207 -18.41 -2.24 -16.56
C ASP A 207 -18.54 -2.29 -15.02
N ILE A 208 -18.22 -3.45 -14.42
CA ILE A 208 -18.47 -3.80 -13.01
C ILE A 208 -17.26 -4.37 -12.28
N LEU A 209 -16.04 -4.15 -12.80
CA LEU A 209 -14.81 -4.73 -12.22
C LEU A 209 -14.62 -4.37 -10.75
N LYS A 210 -15.03 -3.18 -10.37
CA LYS A 210 -14.97 -2.67 -8.99
C LYS A 210 -15.70 -3.56 -7.99
N GLU A 211 -16.81 -4.16 -8.38
CA GLU A 211 -17.63 -5.02 -7.49
C GLU A 211 -16.89 -6.29 -7.08
N PHE A 212 -15.91 -6.74 -7.86
CA PHE A 212 -15.15 -7.98 -7.63
C PHE A 212 -13.79 -7.77 -7.00
N LEU A 213 -13.23 -6.57 -7.07
CA LEU A 213 -11.87 -6.29 -6.59
C LEU A 213 -11.81 -5.36 -5.35
N SER A 214 -12.95 -4.86 -4.90
CA SER A 214 -13.06 -4.01 -3.72
C SER A 214 -12.77 -4.73 -2.40
#